data_8621ac2ae43074d93de22fcf239d70a9
#
_entry.id   8621ac2ae43074d93de22fcf239d70a9
#
_cell.length_a   1.000
_cell.length_b   1.000
_cell.length_c   1.000
_cell.angle_alpha   90.00
_cell.angle_beta   90.00
_cell.angle_gamma   90.00
#
_symmetry.space_group_name_H-M   'P 1'
#
loop_
_entity.id
_entity.type
_entity.pdbx_description
1 polymer ?
#
loop_
_entity_poly.entity_id
_entity_poly.type
_entity_poly.pdbx_seq_one_letter_code
_entity_poly.pdbx_strand_id
1 'polypeptide(L)'
;MGVLTDNELLLGGIVGGKRVLQSRVLPLSANELSGLLEFLWQQGVTSVWVLPSSQFSQRATCSWLQQASDQWTPLVHPSPAQPELPTSALFLSRGHEHRLTLAFPAYAGWRWILPDAISLLATATYLDQVLTRHMVESPQQSAHQLLTELTLKEPVSQLRVSPVDLWTLPDREGRPVPLQAETSGPSWMRPLTLEEQRQRYLHKYTYFSRALRACQDVQLGAGTPQLSPQGRAFDGIRPGIWHVHLDRAGSIFNDKQLPGSLNQEWISTPHVVCCRNIGYEVQIQEGYYWPQSHQLLKSWATFLWQAVEQMQNQSHQFRHGQARTNASQTLKQLAEHGIALLREPANAGGWSRPDWWAQIAGRQWALLFADLALLVRRGTMPVLVDGDAFWVVSADPNPFTAVRGLLSTQRWNGFAPGYEVPLFLSKKVQDLFRGKEPVGRVVSTLDNLAEEHTPL
;
A
#
# COMPACT_ATOMS: atom_id res chain seq x y z
N MET A 1 25.79 4.38 1.04
CA MET A 1 24.87 3.68 1.96
C MET A 1 25.55 2.46 2.55
N GLY A 2 25.30 2.14 3.81
CA GLY A 2 25.92 1.01 4.48
C GLY A 2 24.96 0.25 5.40
N VAL A 3 25.36 -0.97 5.80
CA VAL A 3 24.74 -1.75 6.85
C VAL A 3 25.77 -2.03 7.92
N LEU A 4 25.41 -1.68 9.15
CA LEU A 4 26.23 -1.87 10.36
C LEU A 4 25.86 -3.20 11.01
N THR A 5 26.88 -4.04 11.22
CA THR A 5 26.80 -5.27 12.01
C THR A 5 27.60 -5.10 13.31
N ASP A 6 27.81 -6.15 14.08
CA ASP A 6 28.60 -6.09 15.31
C ASP A 6 30.08 -5.76 15.09
N ASN A 7 30.64 -6.25 13.99
CA ASN A 7 32.09 -6.22 13.77
C ASN A 7 32.51 -5.48 12.51
N GLU A 8 31.58 -5.17 11.62
CA GLU A 8 31.90 -4.59 10.31
C GLU A 8 30.83 -3.66 9.78
N LEU A 9 31.25 -2.75 8.91
CA LEU A 9 30.41 -1.91 8.07
C LEU A 9 30.43 -2.47 6.66
N LEU A 10 29.28 -2.93 6.17
CA LEU A 10 29.09 -3.34 4.79
C LEU A 10 28.67 -2.13 3.96
N LEU A 11 29.41 -1.83 2.93
CA LEU A 11 29.15 -0.71 2.01
C LEU A 11 28.67 -1.27 0.67
N GLY A 12 27.52 -0.79 0.21
CA GLY A 12 27.00 -1.07 -1.12
C GLY A 12 27.03 0.17 -2.00
N GLY A 13 27.40 0.00 -3.25
CA GLY A 13 27.43 1.07 -4.23
C GLY A 13 27.45 0.56 -5.66
N ILE A 14 27.35 1.48 -6.61
CA ILE A 14 27.53 1.19 -8.02
C ILE A 14 28.75 1.96 -8.50
N VAL A 15 29.77 1.23 -8.98
CA VAL A 15 30.98 1.80 -9.58
C VAL A 15 31.04 1.30 -11.01
N GLY A 16 31.00 2.22 -11.98
CA GLY A 16 31.07 1.88 -13.40
C GLY A 16 29.97 0.93 -13.89
N GLY A 17 28.75 1.05 -13.32
CA GLY A 17 27.61 0.19 -13.64
C GLY A 17 27.62 -1.19 -12.98
N LYS A 18 28.65 -1.51 -12.19
CA LYS A 18 28.75 -2.77 -11.43
C LYS A 18 28.50 -2.54 -9.95
N ARG A 19 27.75 -3.43 -9.33
CA ARG A 19 27.57 -3.43 -7.87
C ARG A 19 28.86 -3.82 -7.20
N VAL A 20 29.29 -3.01 -6.25
CA VAL A 20 30.47 -3.26 -5.42
C VAL A 20 30.00 -3.42 -3.99
N LEU A 21 30.41 -4.51 -3.37
CA LEU A 21 30.29 -4.75 -1.94
C LEU A 21 31.66 -4.59 -1.31
N GLN A 22 31.78 -3.73 -0.33
CA GLN A 22 33.00 -3.57 0.48
C GLN A 22 32.66 -3.80 1.94
N SER A 23 33.53 -4.50 2.64
CA SER A 23 33.46 -4.65 4.09
C SER A 23 34.59 -3.83 4.73
N ARG A 24 34.28 -3.18 5.86
CA ARG A 24 35.23 -2.45 6.71
C ARG A 24 35.07 -2.92 8.15
N VAL A 25 36.13 -3.43 8.73
CA VAL A 25 36.16 -3.85 10.14
C VAL A 25 36.01 -2.63 11.03
N LEU A 26 35.16 -2.73 12.04
CA LEU A 26 34.95 -1.67 13.01
C LEU A 26 36.14 -1.56 13.95
N PRO A 27 36.66 -0.35 14.23
CA PRO A 27 37.65 -0.14 15.24
C PRO A 27 37.05 -0.33 16.66
N LEU A 28 37.89 -0.63 17.65
CA LEU A 28 37.44 -0.76 19.05
C LEU A 28 36.73 0.49 19.59
N SER A 29 37.15 1.68 19.13
CA SER A 29 36.51 2.96 19.47
C SER A 29 35.06 3.06 18.98
N ALA A 30 34.66 2.29 17.98
CA ALA A 30 33.28 2.27 17.49
C ALA A 30 32.29 1.59 18.46
N ASN A 31 32.76 1.00 19.56
CA ASN A 31 31.88 0.52 20.61
C ASN A 31 31.20 1.66 21.38
N GLU A 32 31.74 2.87 21.31
CA GLU A 32 31.12 4.09 21.81
C GLU A 32 30.48 4.85 20.65
N LEU A 33 29.38 5.56 20.92
CA LEU A 33 28.62 6.29 19.89
C LEU A 33 29.49 7.32 19.16
N SER A 34 30.30 8.08 19.87
CA SER A 34 31.18 9.11 19.29
C SER A 34 32.22 8.52 18.34
N GLY A 35 32.87 7.43 18.75
CA GLY A 35 33.84 6.71 17.91
C GLY A 35 33.20 6.06 16.69
N LEU A 36 31.97 5.56 16.83
CA LEU A 36 31.19 5.03 15.71
C LEU A 36 30.88 6.13 14.68
N LEU A 37 30.36 7.28 15.13
CA LEU A 37 30.00 8.39 14.24
C LEU A 37 31.22 8.93 13.51
N GLU A 38 32.34 9.07 14.18
CA GLU A 38 33.59 9.51 13.56
C GLU A 38 34.11 8.49 12.53
N PHE A 39 34.09 7.19 12.86
CA PHE A 39 34.44 6.14 11.90
C PHE A 39 33.56 6.19 10.65
N LEU A 40 32.23 6.25 10.80
CA LEU A 40 31.29 6.31 9.68
C LEU A 40 31.53 7.55 8.80
N TRP A 41 31.81 8.68 9.43
CA TRP A 41 32.16 9.90 8.72
C TRP A 41 33.46 9.77 7.91
N GLN A 42 34.51 9.21 8.51
CA GLN A 42 35.79 8.96 7.81
C GLN A 42 35.64 8.02 6.61
N GLN A 43 34.64 7.12 6.66
CA GLN A 43 34.31 6.24 5.52
C GLN A 43 33.45 6.97 4.44
N GLY A 44 33.09 8.23 4.62
CA GLY A 44 32.26 9.00 3.68
C GLY A 44 30.81 8.52 3.59
N VAL A 45 30.31 7.90 4.63
CA VAL A 45 28.95 7.32 4.66
C VAL A 45 27.98 8.36 5.20
N THR A 46 26.88 8.58 4.49
CA THR A 46 25.82 9.52 4.90
C THR A 46 24.59 8.83 5.49
N SER A 47 24.39 7.55 5.21
CA SER A 47 23.26 6.78 5.71
C SER A 47 23.66 5.34 5.98
N VAL A 48 23.28 4.84 7.15
CA VAL A 48 23.60 3.49 7.62
C VAL A 48 22.37 2.85 8.22
N TRP A 49 22.10 1.62 7.83
CA TRP A 49 21.08 0.79 8.42
C TRP A 49 21.72 -0.17 9.44
N VAL A 50 21.22 -0.12 10.65
CA VAL A 50 21.73 -0.95 11.74
C VAL A 50 21.04 -2.31 11.68
N LEU A 51 21.84 -3.38 11.61
CA LEU A 51 21.30 -4.75 11.56
C LEU A 51 20.52 -5.04 12.85
N PRO A 52 19.26 -5.51 12.78
CA PRO A 52 18.41 -5.75 13.94
C PRO A 52 19.00 -6.70 15.00
N SER A 53 19.75 -7.70 14.56
CA SER A 53 20.42 -8.66 15.46
C SER A 53 21.70 -8.11 16.07
N SER A 54 22.18 -6.94 15.67
CA SER A 54 23.45 -6.38 16.16
C SER A 54 23.31 -5.85 17.59
N GLN A 55 24.43 -5.88 18.32
CA GLN A 55 24.53 -5.24 19.64
C GLN A 55 24.24 -3.74 19.60
N PHE A 56 24.51 -3.05 18.48
CA PHE A 56 24.18 -1.65 18.28
C PHE A 56 22.68 -1.43 18.27
N SER A 57 21.92 -2.31 17.62
CA SER A 57 20.45 -2.26 17.65
C SER A 57 19.92 -2.51 19.05
N GLN A 58 20.47 -3.51 19.76
CA GLN A 58 20.04 -3.86 21.12
C GLN A 58 20.33 -2.76 22.16
N ARG A 59 21.38 -1.97 21.97
CA ARG A 59 21.75 -0.84 22.83
C ARG A 59 21.07 0.45 22.47
N ALA A 60 20.50 0.53 21.25
CA ALA A 60 19.91 1.77 20.75
C ALA A 60 18.67 2.15 21.55
N THR A 61 18.82 3.19 22.37
CA THR A 61 17.71 3.92 22.99
C THR A 61 17.78 5.37 22.58
N CYS A 62 16.66 6.08 22.65
CA CYS A 62 16.65 7.50 22.35
C CYS A 62 17.63 8.26 23.25
N SER A 63 17.70 7.90 24.53
CA SER A 63 18.64 8.51 25.48
C SER A 63 20.10 8.22 25.16
N TRP A 64 20.43 7.01 24.71
CA TRP A 64 21.79 6.68 24.28
C TRP A 64 22.22 7.49 23.06
N LEU A 65 21.35 7.63 22.07
CA LEU A 65 21.63 8.42 20.86
C LEU A 65 21.77 9.92 21.13
N GLN A 66 21.13 10.42 22.20
CA GLN A 66 21.28 11.83 22.62
C GLN A 66 22.62 12.12 23.31
N GLN A 67 23.38 11.09 23.71
CA GLN A 67 24.71 11.21 24.31
C GLN A 67 25.85 11.35 23.28
N ALA A 68 25.53 11.71 22.03
CA ALA A 68 26.55 12.01 21.04
C ALA A 68 27.51 13.11 21.55
N SER A 69 28.76 13.05 21.14
CA SER A 69 29.78 14.02 21.53
C SER A 69 29.40 15.45 21.11
N ASP A 70 30.05 16.46 21.71
CA ASP A 70 29.84 17.90 21.39
C ASP A 70 30.07 18.24 19.89
N GLN A 71 30.65 17.34 19.14
CA GLN A 71 30.87 17.48 17.69
C GLN A 71 29.61 17.17 16.85
N TRP A 72 28.64 16.47 17.42
CA TRP A 72 27.44 16.01 16.74
C TRP A 72 26.17 16.46 17.45
N THR A 73 25.24 17.04 16.70
CA THR A 73 23.89 17.38 17.19
C THR A 73 22.92 16.27 16.76
N PRO A 74 22.40 15.46 17.68
CA PRO A 74 21.46 14.38 17.37
C PRO A 74 20.03 14.91 17.23
N LEU A 75 19.34 14.46 16.20
CA LEU A 75 17.89 14.57 16.02
C LEU A 75 17.35 13.14 16.00
N VAL A 76 16.81 12.69 17.12
CA VAL A 76 16.33 11.30 17.30
C VAL A 76 14.83 11.24 17.02
N HIS A 77 14.43 10.31 16.17
CA HIS A 77 13.03 10.03 15.85
C HIS A 77 12.60 8.76 16.62
N PRO A 78 11.74 8.89 17.63
CA PRO A 78 11.27 7.75 18.40
C PRO A 78 10.31 6.86 17.62
N SER A 79 10.22 5.59 18.01
CA SER A 79 9.21 4.67 17.48
C SER A 79 7.81 5.05 17.98
N PRO A 80 6.79 5.11 17.14
CA PRO A 80 5.42 5.34 17.58
C PRO A 80 4.88 4.28 18.55
N ALA A 81 5.37 3.03 18.43
CA ALA A 81 4.93 1.92 19.26
C ALA A 81 5.70 1.83 20.58
N GLN A 82 6.96 2.25 20.61
CA GLN A 82 7.88 2.18 21.74
C GLN A 82 8.73 3.46 21.79
N PRO A 83 8.25 4.53 22.45
CA PRO A 83 8.90 5.85 22.39
C PRO A 83 10.35 5.89 22.91
N GLU A 84 10.76 4.94 23.71
CA GLU A 84 12.13 4.79 24.18
C GLU A 84 13.10 4.28 23.11
N LEU A 85 12.58 3.62 22.06
CA LEU A 85 13.37 3.07 20.97
C LEU A 85 13.35 3.99 19.75
N PRO A 86 14.50 4.17 19.07
CA PRO A 86 14.57 5.03 17.89
C PRO A 86 14.15 4.31 16.62
N THR A 87 13.42 4.98 15.74
CA THR A 87 13.26 4.55 14.34
C THR A 87 14.45 4.96 13.49
N SER A 88 14.97 6.16 13.77
CA SER A 88 16.18 6.70 13.15
C SER A 88 16.77 7.81 14.01
N ALA A 89 18.03 8.14 13.74
CA ALA A 89 18.69 9.31 14.30
C ALA A 89 19.51 10.02 13.20
N LEU A 90 19.29 11.31 13.06
CA LEU A 90 20.08 12.18 12.20
C LEU A 90 21.10 12.90 13.09
N PHE A 91 22.36 12.82 12.72
CA PHE A 91 23.46 13.51 13.37
C PHE A 91 24.00 14.61 12.45
N LEU A 92 24.00 15.83 12.93
CA LEU A 92 24.54 16.99 12.24
C LEU A 92 25.89 17.33 12.85
N SER A 93 26.93 17.46 12.03
CA SER A 93 28.23 17.94 12.52
C SER A 93 28.16 19.40 12.96
N ARG A 94 29.07 19.80 13.83
CA ARG A 94 29.23 21.19 14.25
C ARG A 94 29.51 22.04 13.00
N GLY A 95 28.62 22.99 12.72
CA GLY A 95 28.63 23.78 11.48
C GLY A 95 27.67 23.27 10.40
N HIS A 96 26.98 22.13 10.63
CA HIS A 96 25.96 21.54 9.74
C HIS A 96 26.45 21.16 8.33
N GLU A 97 27.77 21.05 8.13
CA GLU A 97 28.36 20.70 6.84
C GLU A 97 28.18 19.19 6.50
N HIS A 98 28.11 18.35 7.52
CA HIS A 98 27.99 16.91 7.36
C HIS A 98 26.72 16.39 8.04
N ARG A 99 26.12 15.39 7.38
CA ARG A 99 24.92 14.71 7.85
C ARG A 99 25.16 13.21 7.84
N LEU A 100 24.85 12.55 8.95
CA LEU A 100 24.90 11.11 9.08
C LEU A 100 23.58 10.61 9.65
N THR A 101 22.96 9.65 9.01
CA THR A 101 21.73 9.04 9.47
C THR A 101 21.94 7.59 9.85
N LEU A 102 21.53 7.23 11.06
CA LEU A 102 21.40 5.85 11.50
C LEU A 102 19.93 5.46 11.44
N ALA A 103 19.59 4.39 10.73
CA ALA A 103 18.25 3.83 10.65
C ALA A 103 18.19 2.51 11.40
N PHE A 104 17.11 2.32 12.18
CA PHE A 104 16.86 1.13 12.98
C PHE A 104 15.60 0.42 12.46
N PRO A 105 15.71 -0.38 11.38
CA PRO A 105 14.54 -0.99 10.73
C PRO A 105 13.73 -1.90 11.65
N ALA A 106 14.36 -2.47 12.69
CA ALA A 106 13.65 -3.26 13.70
C ALA A 106 12.54 -2.48 14.43
N TYR A 107 12.73 -1.17 14.60
CA TYR A 107 11.84 -0.31 15.39
C TYR A 107 11.02 0.65 14.49
N ALA A 108 11.37 0.74 13.22
CA ALA A 108 10.74 1.64 12.27
C ALA A 108 9.35 1.17 11.78
N GLY A 109 8.98 -0.09 12.06
CA GLY A 109 7.68 -0.64 11.64
C GLY A 109 7.67 -1.14 10.19
N TRP A 110 8.82 -1.32 9.55
CA TRP A 110 8.92 -1.97 8.25
C TRP A 110 8.59 -3.46 8.36
N ARG A 111 7.72 -3.97 7.50
CA ARG A 111 7.33 -5.39 7.44
C ARG A 111 8.35 -6.20 6.65
N TRP A 112 9.59 -6.16 7.06
CA TRP A 112 10.67 -6.87 6.39
C TRP A 112 10.96 -8.21 7.04
N ILE A 113 11.34 -9.15 6.20
CA ILE A 113 12.02 -10.36 6.65
C ILE A 113 13.51 -10.02 6.66
N LEU A 114 14.14 -10.00 7.82
CA LEU A 114 15.51 -9.50 8.01
C LEU A 114 16.45 -10.66 8.40
N PRO A 115 16.89 -11.51 7.48
CA PRO A 115 17.72 -12.65 7.86
C PRO A 115 19.20 -12.30 7.97
N ASP A 116 19.76 -11.44 7.09
CA ASP A 116 21.18 -11.17 7.02
C ASP A 116 21.51 -9.76 6.51
N ALA A 117 22.75 -9.34 6.78
CA ALA A 117 23.23 -8.01 6.42
C ALA A 117 23.31 -7.77 4.91
N ILE A 118 23.56 -8.80 4.11
CA ILE A 118 23.67 -8.69 2.66
C ILE A 118 22.30 -8.44 2.05
N SER A 119 21.28 -9.16 2.49
CA SER A 119 19.89 -8.96 2.06
C SER A 119 19.39 -7.57 2.46
N LEU A 120 19.72 -7.11 3.67
CA LEU A 120 19.38 -5.76 4.12
C LEU A 120 20.06 -4.70 3.28
N LEU A 121 21.36 -4.82 3.01
CA LEU A 121 22.11 -3.90 2.15
C LEU A 121 21.57 -3.89 0.72
N ALA A 122 21.24 -5.06 0.16
CA ALA A 122 20.65 -5.18 -1.16
C ALA A 122 19.29 -4.49 -1.23
N THR A 123 18.44 -4.68 -0.22
CA THR A 123 17.15 -3.99 -0.08
C THR A 123 17.33 -2.48 -0.03
N ALA A 124 18.19 -1.99 0.87
CA ALA A 124 18.45 -0.57 1.07
C ALA A 124 19.02 0.09 -0.20
N THR A 125 20.02 -0.52 -0.83
CA THR A 125 20.62 -0.02 -2.06
C THR A 125 19.61 0.05 -3.20
N TYR A 126 18.74 -0.95 -3.28
CA TYR A 126 17.71 -0.98 -4.29
C TYR A 126 16.67 0.12 -4.08
N LEU A 127 16.16 0.27 -2.86
CA LEU A 127 15.19 1.32 -2.54
C LEU A 127 15.76 2.72 -2.78
N ASP A 128 17.03 2.94 -2.42
CA ASP A 128 17.73 4.19 -2.68
C ASP A 128 17.79 4.53 -4.18
N GLN A 129 18.07 3.55 -5.01
CA GLN A 129 18.11 3.73 -6.47
C GLN A 129 16.74 4.02 -7.07
N VAL A 130 15.72 3.27 -6.66
CA VAL A 130 14.40 3.33 -7.24
C VAL A 130 13.64 4.56 -6.75
N LEU A 131 13.76 4.87 -5.46
CA LEU A 131 13.09 6.02 -4.84
C LEU A 131 13.95 7.28 -4.92
N THR A 132 15.20 7.18 -5.37
CA THR A 132 16.18 8.29 -5.40
C THR A 132 16.32 8.98 -4.05
N ARG A 133 16.16 8.23 -2.96
CA ARG A 133 16.10 8.70 -1.56
C ARG A 133 16.53 7.64 -0.58
N HIS A 134 17.10 8.11 0.51
CA HIS A 134 17.40 7.27 1.66
C HIS A 134 16.13 7.05 2.49
N MET A 135 15.66 5.82 2.54
CA MET A 135 14.49 5.43 3.33
C MET A 135 14.93 5.07 4.74
N VAL A 136 15.13 6.07 5.57
CA VAL A 136 15.67 5.91 6.95
C VAL A 136 14.62 6.10 8.03
N GLU A 137 13.44 6.62 7.67
CA GLU A 137 12.36 6.90 8.60
C GLU A 137 11.34 5.76 8.64
N SER A 138 10.33 5.89 9.50
CA SER A 138 9.22 4.94 9.51
C SER A 138 8.45 4.95 8.17
N PRO A 139 7.74 3.86 7.83
CA PRO A 139 6.90 3.80 6.63
C PRO A 139 5.93 4.97 6.53
N GLN A 140 5.33 5.37 7.65
CA GLN A 140 4.37 6.47 7.73
C GLN A 140 5.01 7.82 7.42
N GLN A 141 6.17 8.13 8.04
CA GLN A 141 6.90 9.37 7.79
C GLN A 141 7.40 9.45 6.36
N SER A 142 7.98 8.36 5.86
CA SER A 142 8.45 8.27 4.47
C SER A 142 7.31 8.43 3.46
N ALA A 143 6.15 7.83 3.72
CA ALA A 143 4.95 7.98 2.89
C ALA A 143 4.43 9.43 2.90
N HIS A 144 4.37 10.07 4.07
CA HIS A 144 3.98 11.47 4.22
C HIS A 144 4.91 12.40 3.43
N GLN A 145 6.21 12.19 3.55
CA GLN A 145 7.21 12.98 2.84
C GLN A 145 7.08 12.85 1.32
N LEU A 146 7.00 11.61 0.81
CA LEU A 146 6.81 11.33 -0.61
C LEU A 146 5.51 11.94 -1.15
N LEU A 147 4.41 11.79 -0.42
CA LEU A 147 3.13 12.36 -0.80
C LEU A 147 3.23 13.89 -0.88
N THR A 148 3.80 14.53 0.15
CA THR A 148 3.96 15.97 0.22
C THR A 148 4.81 16.50 -0.93
N GLU A 149 5.97 15.93 -1.17
CA GLU A 149 6.91 16.43 -2.16
C GLU A 149 6.44 16.22 -3.60
N LEU A 150 5.77 15.11 -3.88
CA LEU A 150 5.31 14.77 -5.22
C LEU A 150 3.98 15.44 -5.57
N THR A 151 3.16 15.75 -4.56
CA THR A 151 1.87 16.43 -4.77
C THR A 151 2.00 17.96 -4.74
N LEU A 152 2.88 18.52 -3.93
CA LEU A 152 3.09 19.98 -3.82
C LEU A 152 3.73 20.62 -5.06
N LYS A 153 4.22 19.84 -6.01
CA LYS A 153 4.69 20.35 -7.31
C LYS A 153 3.57 20.88 -8.19
N GLU A 154 2.32 20.52 -7.89
CA GLU A 154 1.14 21.10 -8.51
C GLU A 154 0.63 22.29 -7.68
N PRO A 155 -0.12 23.27 -8.24
CA PRO A 155 -0.56 24.46 -7.52
C PRO A 155 -1.63 24.15 -6.46
N VAL A 156 -1.26 23.37 -5.46
CA VAL A 156 -2.10 22.92 -4.34
C VAL A 156 -2.51 24.08 -3.41
N SER A 157 -1.81 25.22 -3.52
CA SER A 157 -2.11 26.41 -2.70
C SER A 157 -3.54 26.96 -2.87
N GLN A 158 -4.22 26.64 -3.99
CA GLN A 158 -5.62 26.99 -4.23
C GLN A 158 -6.61 25.93 -3.75
N LEU A 159 -6.14 24.80 -3.22
CA LEU A 159 -6.94 23.60 -2.90
C LEU A 159 -7.30 23.49 -1.41
N ARG A 160 -6.96 24.51 -0.60
CA ARG A 160 -7.25 24.52 0.84
C ARG A 160 -8.74 24.67 1.08
N VAL A 161 -9.44 23.55 1.18
CA VAL A 161 -10.69 23.47 1.94
C VAL A 161 -10.32 23.15 3.37
N SER A 162 -10.98 23.77 4.34
CA SER A 162 -10.82 23.34 5.74
C SER A 162 -11.26 21.87 5.84
N PRO A 163 -10.39 20.96 6.26
CA PRO A 163 -10.75 19.53 6.39
C PRO A 163 -11.92 19.34 7.35
N VAL A 164 -12.08 20.22 8.34
CA VAL A 164 -13.12 20.15 9.37
C VAL A 164 -14.51 20.24 8.75
N ASP A 165 -14.70 21.07 7.74
CA ASP A 165 -16.00 21.28 7.11
C ASP A 165 -16.47 20.09 6.28
N LEU A 166 -15.53 19.26 5.81
CA LEU A 166 -15.84 18.09 4.99
C LEU A 166 -16.41 16.92 5.79
N TRP A 167 -16.10 16.81 7.09
CA TRP A 167 -16.62 15.74 7.95
C TRP A 167 -18.06 15.97 8.40
N THR A 168 -18.60 17.15 8.15
CA THR A 168 -19.89 17.60 8.67
C THR A 168 -20.87 18.07 7.61
N LEU A 169 -20.69 17.69 6.33
CA LEU A 169 -21.65 17.99 5.28
C LEU A 169 -23.04 17.47 5.66
N PRO A 170 -24.08 18.32 5.78
CA PRO A 170 -25.41 17.87 6.14
C PRO A 170 -26.17 17.38 4.91
N ASP A 171 -26.98 16.32 5.06
CA ASP A 171 -28.03 15.99 4.09
C ASP A 171 -29.17 17.01 4.17
N ARG A 172 -30.24 16.83 3.41
CA ARG A 172 -31.42 17.70 3.43
C ARG A 172 -32.14 17.75 4.79
N GLU A 173 -31.95 16.73 5.60
CA GLU A 173 -32.54 16.58 6.93
C GLU A 173 -31.59 17.09 8.02
N GLY A 174 -30.43 17.63 7.65
CA GLY A 174 -29.41 18.14 8.56
C GLY A 174 -28.54 17.04 9.20
N ARG A 175 -28.65 15.79 8.75
CA ARG A 175 -27.82 14.70 9.25
C ARG A 175 -26.45 14.71 8.56
N PRO A 176 -25.36 14.33 9.24
CA PRO A 176 -24.04 14.29 8.62
C PRO A 176 -24.02 13.23 7.51
N VAL A 177 -23.59 13.65 6.33
CA VAL A 177 -23.33 12.73 5.21
C VAL A 177 -22.17 11.81 5.59
N PRO A 178 -22.33 10.49 5.54
CA PRO A 178 -21.25 9.57 5.85
C PRO A 178 -20.19 9.59 4.74
N LEU A 179 -19.23 10.52 4.83
CA LEU A 179 -18.09 10.56 3.91
C LEU A 179 -17.10 9.41 4.11
N GLN A 180 -17.22 8.69 5.20
CA GLN A 180 -16.52 7.43 5.44
C GLN A 180 -17.12 6.35 4.54
N ALA A 181 -16.93 6.50 3.23
CA ALA A 181 -17.06 5.35 2.35
C ALA A 181 -16.20 4.22 2.90
N GLU A 182 -16.79 3.04 2.93
CA GLU A 182 -16.21 1.81 3.46
C GLU A 182 -14.70 1.77 3.56
N THR A 183 -14.25 1.60 4.79
CA THR A 183 -12.83 1.46 5.11
C THR A 183 -12.28 0.09 4.75
N SER A 184 -13.16 -0.88 4.53
CA SER A 184 -12.82 -2.23 4.10
C SER A 184 -13.15 -2.40 2.62
N GLY A 185 -12.19 -2.96 1.88
CA GLY A 185 -12.46 -3.44 0.53
C GLY A 185 -13.64 -4.43 0.50
N PRO A 186 -14.14 -4.80 -0.67
CA PRO A 186 -15.20 -5.78 -0.77
C PRO A 186 -14.77 -7.09 -0.11
N SER A 187 -15.61 -7.59 0.78
CA SER A 187 -15.39 -8.86 1.46
C SER A 187 -16.62 -9.73 1.24
N TRP A 188 -16.41 -10.84 0.52
CA TRP A 188 -17.51 -11.69 0.06
C TRP A 188 -17.04 -13.11 -0.23
N MET A 189 -17.92 -14.07 0.07
CA MET A 189 -17.69 -15.49 -0.17
C MET A 189 -19.02 -16.16 -0.52
N ARG A 190 -18.97 -17.16 -1.37
CA ARG A 190 -20.10 -18.04 -1.68
C ARG A 190 -19.74 -19.53 -1.51
N PRO A 191 -20.75 -20.39 -1.32
CA PRO A 191 -20.54 -21.82 -1.37
C PRO A 191 -20.01 -22.28 -2.74
N LEU A 192 -19.23 -23.35 -2.73
CA LEU A 192 -18.78 -24.01 -3.95
C LEU A 192 -19.94 -24.77 -4.61
N THR A 193 -20.06 -24.66 -5.92
CA THR A 193 -20.98 -25.52 -6.70
C THR A 193 -20.48 -26.97 -6.72
N LEU A 194 -21.36 -27.92 -7.11
CA LEU A 194 -20.96 -29.32 -7.25
C LEU A 194 -19.84 -29.54 -8.28
N GLU A 195 -19.81 -28.73 -9.34
CA GLU A 195 -18.74 -28.77 -10.34
C GLU A 195 -17.41 -28.26 -9.77
N GLU A 196 -17.46 -27.16 -9.03
CA GLU A 196 -16.29 -26.58 -8.38
C GLU A 196 -15.70 -27.49 -7.31
N GLN A 197 -16.53 -28.23 -6.56
CA GLN A 197 -16.06 -29.22 -5.59
C GLN A 197 -15.27 -30.39 -6.22
N ARG A 198 -15.44 -30.64 -7.53
CA ARG A 198 -14.70 -31.62 -8.30
C ARG A 198 -13.37 -31.12 -8.84
N GLN A 199 -13.13 -29.80 -8.76
CA GLN A 199 -11.87 -29.18 -9.17
C GLN A 199 -10.76 -29.54 -8.17
N ARG A 200 -9.51 -29.29 -8.57
CA ARG A 200 -8.34 -29.68 -7.77
C ARG A 200 -7.66 -28.56 -7.05
N TYR A 201 -7.77 -27.33 -7.56
CA TYR A 201 -6.96 -26.20 -7.11
C TYR A 201 -7.82 -25.00 -6.79
N LEU A 202 -7.40 -24.26 -5.77
CA LEU A 202 -7.88 -22.93 -5.41
C LEU A 202 -6.74 -21.96 -5.65
N HIS A 203 -6.93 -21.03 -6.57
CA HIS A 203 -5.95 -20.01 -6.91
C HIS A 203 -6.30 -18.68 -6.24
N LYS A 204 -5.33 -18.07 -5.57
CA LYS A 204 -5.42 -16.71 -5.02
C LYS A 204 -4.75 -15.73 -5.98
N TYR A 205 -5.44 -14.67 -6.31
CA TYR A 205 -4.94 -13.56 -7.11
C TYR A 205 -4.94 -12.30 -6.26
N THR A 206 -3.80 -11.63 -6.18
CA THR A 206 -3.64 -10.40 -5.41
C THR A 206 -3.17 -9.28 -6.32
N TYR A 207 -3.61 -8.06 -6.05
CA TYR A 207 -3.07 -6.88 -6.71
C TYR A 207 -2.02 -6.24 -5.81
N PHE A 208 -0.98 -5.70 -6.42
CA PHE A 208 0.04 -4.98 -5.66
C PHE A 208 -0.57 -3.83 -4.85
N SER A 209 -1.36 -2.99 -5.50
CA SER A 209 -2.15 -1.92 -4.87
C SER A 209 -3.15 -1.35 -5.88
N ARG A 210 -4.42 -1.74 -5.78
CA ARG A 210 -5.49 -1.10 -6.57
C ARG A 210 -5.67 0.35 -6.20
N ALA A 211 -5.43 0.70 -4.94
CA ALA A 211 -5.50 2.07 -4.48
C ALA A 211 -4.52 2.97 -5.24
N LEU A 212 -3.29 2.50 -5.43
CA LEU A 212 -2.30 3.23 -6.21
C LEU A 212 -2.74 3.42 -7.67
N ARG A 213 -3.31 2.38 -8.27
CA ARG A 213 -3.88 2.47 -9.62
C ARG A 213 -5.06 3.44 -9.67
N ALA A 214 -5.94 3.40 -8.67
CA ALA A 214 -7.05 4.34 -8.57
C ALA A 214 -6.56 5.80 -8.49
N CYS A 215 -5.50 6.06 -7.73
CA CYS A 215 -4.90 7.40 -7.60
C CYS A 215 -4.33 7.95 -8.92
N GLN A 216 -3.95 7.10 -9.88
CA GLN A 216 -3.49 7.56 -11.19
C GLN A 216 -4.60 8.16 -12.06
N ASP A 217 -5.82 7.62 -11.93
CA ASP A 217 -6.90 7.91 -12.88
C ASP A 217 -8.01 8.77 -12.26
N VAL A 218 -8.17 8.78 -10.92
CA VAL A 218 -9.31 9.40 -10.27
C VAL A 218 -9.24 10.91 -10.27
N GLN A 219 -10.38 11.55 -10.53
CA GLN A 219 -10.57 12.99 -10.32
C GLN A 219 -10.86 13.26 -8.85
N LEU A 220 -10.12 14.17 -8.26
CA LEU A 220 -10.24 14.57 -6.86
C LEU A 220 -10.75 16.00 -6.77
N GLY A 221 -11.71 16.23 -5.89
CA GLY A 221 -12.36 17.53 -5.74
C GLY A 221 -11.41 18.58 -5.18
N ALA A 222 -11.51 19.78 -5.73
CA ALA A 222 -10.82 20.98 -5.28
C ALA A 222 -11.84 22.06 -4.86
N GLY A 223 -11.52 22.82 -3.82
CA GLY A 223 -12.41 23.87 -3.31
C GLY A 223 -13.64 23.33 -2.56
N THR A 224 -14.66 24.16 -2.41
CA THR A 224 -15.86 23.86 -1.64
C THR A 224 -16.85 23.01 -2.45
N PRO A 225 -17.39 21.91 -1.88
CA PRO A 225 -18.43 21.15 -2.53
C PRO A 225 -19.75 21.93 -2.63
N GLN A 226 -20.53 21.62 -3.64
CA GLN A 226 -21.84 22.18 -3.88
C GLN A 226 -22.93 21.11 -3.79
N LEU A 227 -24.04 21.43 -3.13
CA LEU A 227 -25.21 20.56 -3.07
C LEU A 227 -25.89 20.49 -4.44
N SER A 228 -26.17 19.29 -4.91
CA SER A 228 -26.94 19.01 -6.13
C SER A 228 -28.26 18.37 -5.74
N PRO A 229 -29.35 19.12 -5.63
CA PRO A 229 -30.68 18.56 -5.41
C PRO A 229 -31.07 17.65 -6.59
N GLN A 230 -31.65 16.50 -6.31
CA GLN A 230 -32.09 15.51 -7.32
C GLN A 230 -30.96 14.99 -8.22
N GLY A 231 -29.70 15.13 -7.80
CA GLY A 231 -28.55 14.59 -8.56
C GLY A 231 -28.30 15.21 -9.94
N ARG A 232 -28.88 16.39 -10.24
CA ARG A 232 -28.83 17.01 -11.59
C ARG A 232 -27.41 17.31 -12.07
N ALA A 233 -26.46 17.49 -11.15
CA ALA A 233 -25.05 17.78 -11.49
C ALA A 233 -24.22 16.51 -11.75
N PHE A 234 -24.80 15.32 -11.65
CA PHE A 234 -24.09 14.07 -11.90
C PHE A 234 -23.76 13.92 -13.39
N ASP A 235 -22.47 13.76 -13.73
CA ASP A 235 -21.98 13.55 -15.11
C ASP A 235 -21.10 12.29 -15.26
N GLY A 236 -20.85 11.56 -14.19
CA GLY A 236 -20.03 10.34 -14.17
C GLY A 236 -18.51 10.56 -14.13
N ILE A 237 -18.04 11.80 -14.24
CA ILE A 237 -16.62 12.16 -14.23
C ILE A 237 -16.29 13.03 -13.00
N ARG A 238 -17.14 14.02 -12.75
CA ARG A 238 -16.96 15.00 -11.68
C ARG A 238 -17.00 14.34 -10.31
N PRO A 239 -16.02 14.59 -9.45
CA PRO A 239 -16.01 14.01 -8.11
C PRO A 239 -17.24 14.47 -7.32
N GLY A 240 -17.89 13.52 -6.69
CA GLY A 240 -19.08 13.76 -5.89
C GLY A 240 -19.39 12.59 -4.96
N ILE A 241 -20.21 12.84 -3.96
CA ILE A 241 -20.79 11.86 -3.05
C ILE A 241 -22.31 11.95 -3.21
N TRP A 242 -22.93 10.85 -3.55
CA TRP A 242 -24.30 10.77 -4.04
C TRP A 242 -25.15 9.88 -3.15
N HIS A 243 -26.30 10.37 -2.71
CA HIS A 243 -27.36 9.59 -2.10
C HIS A 243 -28.12 8.87 -3.20
N VAL A 244 -28.11 7.54 -3.18
CA VAL A 244 -28.64 6.74 -4.26
C VAL A 244 -29.61 5.66 -3.76
N HIS A 245 -30.54 5.30 -4.62
CA HIS A 245 -31.28 4.07 -4.52
C HIS A 245 -30.79 3.12 -5.62
N LEU A 246 -30.45 1.87 -5.22
CA LEU A 246 -29.91 0.85 -6.12
C LEU A 246 -30.93 -0.25 -6.33
N ASP A 247 -31.36 -0.44 -7.60
CA ASP A 247 -32.10 -1.62 -8.03
C ASP A 247 -31.18 -2.62 -8.71
N ARG A 248 -31.24 -3.87 -8.26
CA ARG A 248 -30.30 -4.94 -8.66
C ARG A 248 -30.80 -5.80 -9.81
N ALA A 249 -32.03 -5.59 -10.29
CA ALA A 249 -32.69 -6.48 -11.24
C ALA A 249 -31.93 -6.77 -12.53
N GLY A 250 -31.03 -5.85 -12.95
CA GLY A 250 -30.22 -6.01 -14.18
C GLY A 250 -28.77 -6.42 -13.94
N SER A 251 -28.36 -6.67 -12.69
CA SER A 251 -26.94 -6.95 -12.40
C SER A 251 -26.44 -8.25 -13.03
N ILE A 252 -25.21 -8.20 -13.58
CA ILE A 252 -24.49 -9.39 -14.06
C ILE A 252 -24.10 -10.34 -12.91
N PHE A 253 -24.15 -9.87 -11.67
CA PHE A 253 -23.99 -10.66 -10.47
C PHE A 253 -25.35 -10.96 -9.89
N ASN A 254 -25.61 -12.21 -9.56
CA ASN A 254 -26.86 -12.64 -8.89
C ASN A 254 -26.95 -12.02 -7.49
N ASP A 255 -28.15 -11.67 -7.01
CA ASP A 255 -28.39 -11.02 -5.71
C ASP A 255 -27.74 -11.70 -4.51
N LYS A 256 -27.56 -13.02 -4.58
CA LYS A 256 -26.87 -13.82 -3.54
C LYS A 256 -25.34 -13.78 -3.62
N GLN A 257 -24.79 -13.11 -4.63
CA GLN A 257 -23.36 -13.18 -5.00
C GLN A 257 -22.63 -11.85 -4.87
N LEU A 258 -23.34 -10.80 -4.41
CA LEU A 258 -22.73 -9.48 -4.24
C LEU A 258 -22.41 -9.18 -2.78
N PRO A 259 -21.30 -8.50 -2.52
CA PRO A 259 -21.00 -7.97 -1.21
C PRO A 259 -22.13 -7.07 -0.69
N GLY A 260 -22.50 -7.23 0.58
CA GLY A 260 -23.52 -6.40 1.23
C GLY A 260 -23.20 -4.90 1.24
N SER A 261 -21.96 -4.55 1.01
CA SER A 261 -21.42 -3.20 0.93
C SER A 261 -21.98 -2.33 -0.20
N LEU A 262 -22.56 -2.91 -1.24
CA LEU A 262 -23.29 -2.13 -2.26
C LEU A 262 -24.67 -1.63 -1.80
N ASN A 263 -25.04 -1.87 -0.54
CA ASN A 263 -26.29 -1.33 0.05
C ASN A 263 -26.12 0.08 0.63
N GLN A 264 -24.98 0.73 0.44
CA GLN A 264 -24.76 2.07 0.95
C GLN A 264 -25.66 3.09 0.26
N GLU A 265 -26.28 3.94 1.07
CA GLU A 265 -27.10 5.03 0.56
C GLU A 265 -26.27 6.16 -0.05
N TRP A 266 -25.06 6.41 0.49
CA TRP A 266 -24.14 7.44 0.02
C TRP A 266 -22.90 6.83 -0.60
N ILE A 267 -22.70 7.03 -1.90
CA ILE A 267 -21.58 6.47 -2.66
C ILE A 267 -20.89 7.53 -3.54
N SER A 268 -19.63 7.31 -3.83
CA SER A 268 -18.83 8.22 -4.67
C SER A 268 -19.17 8.10 -6.17
N THR A 269 -18.82 9.13 -6.97
CA THR A 269 -19.02 9.11 -8.42
C THR A 269 -18.47 7.85 -9.10
N PRO A 270 -17.22 7.40 -8.88
CA PRO A 270 -16.71 6.17 -9.50
C PRO A 270 -17.52 4.94 -9.08
N HIS A 271 -18.07 4.92 -7.87
CA HIS A 271 -18.90 3.83 -7.39
C HIS A 271 -20.25 3.78 -8.11
N VAL A 272 -20.92 4.94 -8.28
CA VAL A 272 -22.15 5.06 -9.10
C VAL A 272 -21.93 4.54 -10.50
N VAL A 273 -20.84 4.97 -11.16
CA VAL A 273 -20.48 4.53 -12.51
C VAL A 273 -20.23 3.02 -12.54
N CYS A 274 -19.55 2.48 -11.51
CA CYS A 274 -19.33 1.04 -11.39
C CYS A 274 -20.65 0.28 -11.31
N CYS A 275 -21.58 0.67 -10.43
CA CYS A 275 -22.88 0.04 -10.29
C CYS A 275 -23.64 0.00 -11.61
N ARG A 276 -23.69 1.12 -12.36
CA ARG A 276 -24.30 1.17 -13.69
C ARG A 276 -23.64 0.22 -14.68
N ASN A 277 -22.31 0.15 -14.70
CA ASN A 277 -21.55 -0.71 -15.61
C ASN A 277 -21.75 -2.21 -15.36
N ILE A 278 -22.06 -2.59 -14.13
CA ILE A 278 -22.37 -3.98 -13.76
C ILE A 278 -23.87 -4.31 -13.76
N GLY A 279 -24.69 -3.36 -14.26
CA GLY A 279 -26.12 -3.59 -14.56
C GLY A 279 -27.09 -3.18 -13.47
N TYR A 280 -26.67 -2.38 -12.48
CA TYR A 280 -27.64 -1.81 -11.52
C TYR A 280 -28.36 -0.61 -12.14
N GLU A 281 -29.65 -0.49 -11.85
CA GLU A 281 -30.34 0.77 -11.97
C GLU A 281 -30.02 1.67 -10.77
N VAL A 282 -29.44 2.84 -11.05
CA VAL A 282 -29.02 3.77 -10.01
C VAL A 282 -29.81 5.05 -10.12
N GLN A 283 -30.69 5.29 -9.15
CA GLN A 283 -31.45 6.52 -9.01
C GLN A 283 -30.77 7.44 -8.02
N ILE A 284 -30.29 8.60 -8.48
CA ILE A 284 -29.61 9.59 -7.66
C ILE A 284 -30.68 10.53 -7.07
N GLN A 285 -30.75 10.58 -5.74
CA GLN A 285 -31.73 11.40 -5.03
C GLN A 285 -31.20 12.81 -4.79
N GLU A 286 -29.96 12.93 -4.32
CA GLU A 286 -29.21 14.16 -4.09
C GLU A 286 -27.72 13.86 -4.00
N GLY A 287 -26.90 14.89 -3.83
CA GLY A 287 -25.47 14.69 -3.59
C GLY A 287 -24.69 15.97 -3.49
N TYR A 288 -23.46 15.84 -3.05
CA TYR A 288 -22.46 16.90 -3.10
C TYR A 288 -21.46 16.61 -4.22
N TYR A 289 -21.09 17.64 -4.96
CA TYR A 289 -20.09 17.54 -6.02
C TYR A 289 -19.09 18.70 -5.94
N TRP A 290 -17.91 18.46 -6.46
CA TRP A 290 -16.87 19.48 -6.59
C TRP A 290 -16.83 20.00 -8.01
N PRO A 291 -17.13 21.30 -8.24
CA PRO A 291 -17.09 21.91 -9.58
C PRO A 291 -15.70 21.86 -10.22
N GLN A 292 -14.66 21.95 -9.38
CA GLN A 292 -13.27 21.88 -9.80
C GLN A 292 -12.68 20.53 -9.37
N SER A 293 -11.90 19.93 -10.28
CA SER A 293 -11.27 18.63 -10.01
C SER A 293 -9.96 18.48 -10.77
N HIS A 294 -9.04 17.72 -10.17
CA HIS A 294 -7.74 17.43 -10.76
C HIS A 294 -7.28 16.01 -10.38
N GLN A 295 -6.33 15.46 -11.14
CA GLN A 295 -5.67 14.19 -10.83
C GLN A 295 -4.50 14.44 -9.85
N LEU A 296 -4.79 14.97 -8.67
CA LEU A 296 -3.80 15.49 -7.72
C LEU A 296 -2.78 14.45 -7.25
N LEU A 297 -3.16 13.20 -7.14
CA LEU A 297 -2.29 12.11 -6.69
C LEU A 297 -1.58 11.37 -7.83
N LYS A 298 -1.80 11.79 -9.08
CA LYS A 298 -1.26 11.10 -10.27
C LYS A 298 0.27 11.00 -10.24
N SER A 299 0.96 12.10 -9.96
CA SER A 299 2.43 12.15 -9.95
C SER A 299 3.00 11.21 -8.88
N TRP A 300 2.45 11.25 -7.66
CA TRP A 300 2.83 10.37 -6.56
C TRP A 300 2.56 8.89 -6.89
N ALA A 301 1.36 8.59 -7.39
CA ALA A 301 0.99 7.22 -7.73
C ALA A 301 1.82 6.67 -8.89
N THR A 302 2.11 7.51 -9.90
CA THR A 302 2.95 7.12 -11.05
C THR A 302 4.39 6.86 -10.61
N PHE A 303 4.93 7.69 -9.71
CA PHE A 303 6.29 7.49 -9.18
C PHE A 303 6.42 6.14 -8.45
N LEU A 304 5.53 5.84 -7.52
CA LEU A 304 5.54 4.55 -6.82
C LEU A 304 5.30 3.37 -7.77
N TRP A 305 4.45 3.57 -8.78
CA TRP A 305 4.19 2.56 -9.78
C TRP A 305 5.42 2.25 -10.64
N GLN A 306 6.11 3.26 -11.11
CA GLN A 306 7.37 3.11 -11.86
C GLN A 306 8.44 2.39 -11.02
N ALA A 307 8.47 2.66 -9.72
CA ALA A 307 9.34 1.93 -8.79
C ALA A 307 9.03 0.42 -8.78
N VAL A 308 7.75 0.05 -8.76
CA VAL A 308 7.31 -1.36 -8.84
C VAL A 308 7.68 -2.00 -10.18
N GLU A 309 7.45 -1.31 -11.29
CA GLU A 309 7.79 -1.80 -12.63
C GLU A 309 9.30 -2.00 -12.79
N GLN A 310 10.11 -1.06 -12.33
CA GLN A 310 11.56 -1.19 -12.33
C GLN A 310 12.00 -2.41 -11.52
N MET A 311 11.41 -2.63 -10.34
CA MET A 311 11.68 -3.81 -9.52
C MET A 311 11.36 -5.11 -10.26
N GLN A 312 10.25 -5.18 -10.97
CA GLN A 312 9.85 -6.35 -11.73
C GLN A 312 10.80 -6.63 -12.91
N ASN A 313 11.15 -5.59 -13.64
CA ASN A 313 12.04 -5.68 -14.81
C ASN A 313 13.48 -6.01 -14.45
N GLN A 314 13.95 -5.59 -13.27
CA GLN A 314 15.29 -5.86 -12.77
C GLN A 314 15.42 -7.19 -12.00
N SER A 315 14.40 -8.05 -12.06
CA SER A 315 14.35 -9.31 -11.31
C SER A 315 15.59 -10.20 -11.50
N HIS A 316 16.24 -10.14 -12.65
CA HIS A 316 17.48 -10.87 -12.95
C HIS A 316 18.71 -10.36 -12.18
N GLN A 317 18.66 -9.14 -11.64
CA GLN A 317 19.75 -8.54 -10.85
C GLN A 317 19.69 -8.93 -9.36
N PHE A 318 18.54 -9.43 -8.90
CA PHE A 318 18.33 -9.86 -7.52
C PHE A 318 18.64 -11.34 -7.37
N ARG A 319 19.89 -11.68 -7.07
CA ARG A 319 20.27 -13.04 -6.65
C ARG A 319 19.66 -13.44 -5.30
N HIS A 320 19.19 -12.46 -4.51
CA HIS A 320 18.59 -12.67 -3.19
C HIS A 320 17.09 -12.41 -3.26
N GLY A 321 16.29 -13.46 -3.32
CA GLY A 321 14.82 -13.39 -3.40
C GLY A 321 14.21 -12.54 -2.28
N GLN A 322 14.83 -12.56 -1.11
CA GLN A 322 14.39 -11.84 0.06
C GLN A 322 14.52 -10.30 -0.05
N ALA A 323 15.61 -9.80 -0.66
CA ALA A 323 15.76 -8.37 -0.90
C ALA A 323 14.64 -7.83 -1.81
N ARG A 324 14.20 -8.62 -2.79
CA ARG A 324 13.07 -8.29 -3.65
C ARG A 324 11.75 -8.25 -2.87
N THR A 325 11.54 -9.25 -2.01
CA THR A 325 10.35 -9.31 -1.16
C THR A 325 10.28 -8.10 -0.24
N ASN A 326 11.37 -7.77 0.44
CA ASN A 326 11.46 -6.61 1.33
C ASN A 326 11.21 -5.29 0.57
N ALA A 327 11.80 -5.12 -0.61
CA ALA A 327 11.58 -3.93 -1.43
C ALA A 327 10.11 -3.82 -1.88
N SER A 328 9.49 -4.92 -2.29
CA SER A 328 8.06 -4.96 -2.63
C SER A 328 7.18 -4.58 -1.44
N GLN A 329 7.47 -5.13 -0.27
CA GLN A 329 6.76 -4.80 0.97
C GLN A 329 6.91 -3.32 1.33
N THR A 330 8.10 -2.74 1.14
CA THR A 330 8.33 -1.32 1.36
C THR A 330 7.45 -0.46 0.47
N LEU A 331 7.46 -0.71 -0.85
CA LEU A 331 6.64 0.05 -1.80
C LEU A 331 5.15 -0.09 -1.49
N LYS A 332 4.72 -1.28 -1.09
CA LYS A 332 3.34 -1.52 -0.66
C LYS A 332 2.99 -0.72 0.59
N GLN A 333 3.85 -0.74 1.61
CA GLN A 333 3.64 0.04 2.83
C GLN A 333 3.62 1.55 2.56
N LEU A 334 4.49 2.08 1.70
CA LEU A 334 4.46 3.49 1.30
C LEU A 334 3.13 3.88 0.65
N ALA A 335 2.61 3.03 -0.23
CA ALA A 335 1.31 3.25 -0.85
C ALA A 335 0.16 3.21 0.18
N GLU A 336 0.15 2.19 1.05
CA GLU A 336 -0.86 2.00 2.09
C GLU A 336 -0.89 3.18 3.08
N HIS A 337 0.28 3.58 3.59
CA HIS A 337 0.38 4.70 4.53
C HIS A 337 0.06 6.05 3.89
N GLY A 338 0.50 6.29 2.65
CA GLY A 338 0.15 7.51 1.93
C GLY A 338 -1.36 7.68 1.74
N ILE A 339 -2.07 6.58 1.46
CA ILE A 339 -3.52 6.59 1.35
C ILE A 339 -4.19 6.71 2.72
N ALA A 340 -3.63 6.06 3.76
CA ALA A 340 -4.16 6.15 5.12
C ALA A 340 -4.20 7.59 5.64
N LEU A 341 -3.22 8.43 5.27
CA LEU A 341 -3.19 9.85 5.64
C LEU A 341 -4.44 10.61 5.17
N LEU A 342 -5.07 10.20 4.06
CA LEU A 342 -6.29 10.83 3.56
C LEU A 342 -7.52 10.49 4.42
N ARG A 343 -7.47 9.36 5.13
CA ARG A 343 -8.57 8.84 5.96
C ARG A 343 -8.51 9.33 7.40
N GLU A 344 -7.34 9.65 7.90
CA GLU A 344 -7.16 10.00 9.30
C GLU A 344 -7.77 11.37 9.60
N PRO A 345 -8.43 11.55 10.77
CA PRO A 345 -8.90 12.85 11.20
C PRO A 345 -7.74 13.84 11.35
N ALA A 346 -8.02 15.13 11.43
CA ALA A 346 -7.16 16.30 11.29
C ALA A 346 -5.73 16.31 11.91
N ASN A 347 -5.34 15.26 12.64
CA ASN A 347 -3.99 15.10 13.19
C ASN A 347 -2.94 14.65 12.15
N ALA A 348 -3.35 14.32 10.93
CA ALA A 348 -2.50 13.79 9.86
C ALA A 348 -1.78 14.87 9.03
N GLY A 349 -1.31 15.94 9.66
CA GLY A 349 -0.44 16.92 8.98
C GLY A 349 -1.07 17.66 7.79
N GLY A 350 -2.40 17.82 7.77
CA GLY A 350 -3.11 18.56 6.71
C GLY A 350 -3.56 17.72 5.50
N TRP A 351 -3.31 16.42 5.50
CA TRP A 351 -3.72 15.50 4.44
C TRP A 351 -5.10 14.85 4.62
N SER A 352 -5.82 15.11 5.72
CA SER A 352 -7.15 14.55 5.96
C SER A 352 -8.15 15.00 4.89
N ARG A 353 -8.51 14.11 3.97
CA ARG A 353 -9.42 14.35 2.85
C ARG A 353 -10.33 13.12 2.64
N PRO A 354 -11.35 12.96 3.50
CA PRO A 354 -12.28 11.82 3.42
C PRO A 354 -13.04 11.78 2.09
N ASP A 355 -13.30 12.92 1.48
CA ASP A 355 -13.89 13.03 0.15
C ASP A 355 -12.97 12.42 -0.94
N TRP A 356 -11.65 12.67 -0.88
CA TRP A 356 -10.70 12.05 -1.79
C TRP A 356 -10.61 10.55 -1.56
N TRP A 357 -10.56 10.14 -0.28
CA TRP A 357 -10.60 8.72 0.05
C TRP A 357 -11.82 8.03 -0.53
N ALA A 358 -13.02 8.61 -0.42
CA ALA A 358 -14.24 8.07 -0.99
C ALA A 358 -14.15 7.90 -2.52
N GLN A 359 -13.55 8.86 -3.25
CA GLN A 359 -13.34 8.74 -4.70
C GLN A 359 -12.34 7.61 -5.03
N ILE A 360 -11.24 7.52 -4.28
CA ILE A 360 -10.22 6.47 -4.46
C ILE A 360 -10.82 5.09 -4.19
N ALA A 361 -11.53 4.92 -3.07
CA ALA A 361 -12.19 3.68 -2.70
C ALA A 361 -13.21 3.24 -3.76
N GLY A 362 -14.07 4.15 -4.22
CA GLY A 362 -15.01 3.87 -5.30
C GLY A 362 -14.32 3.49 -6.61
N ARG A 363 -13.18 4.11 -6.93
CA ARG A 363 -12.40 3.75 -8.12
C ARG A 363 -11.73 2.38 -7.97
N GLN A 364 -11.24 2.03 -6.77
CA GLN A 364 -10.74 0.68 -6.48
C GLN A 364 -11.82 -0.38 -6.71
N TRP A 365 -13.04 -0.13 -6.22
CA TRP A 365 -14.18 -0.98 -6.47
C TRP A 365 -14.47 -1.13 -7.96
N ALA A 366 -14.52 -0.02 -8.69
CA ALA A 366 -14.76 -0.04 -10.13
C ALA A 366 -13.73 -0.88 -10.88
N LEU A 367 -12.46 -0.80 -10.50
CA LEU A 367 -11.39 -1.60 -11.09
C LEU A 367 -11.59 -3.10 -10.78
N LEU A 368 -11.86 -3.45 -9.52
CA LEU A 368 -12.11 -4.84 -9.13
C LEU A 368 -13.31 -5.43 -9.86
N PHE A 369 -14.45 -4.74 -9.81
CA PHE A 369 -15.68 -5.25 -10.41
C PHE A 369 -15.61 -5.34 -11.94
N ALA A 370 -14.84 -4.47 -12.59
CA ALA A 370 -14.57 -4.62 -14.02
C ALA A 370 -13.85 -5.93 -14.33
N ASP A 371 -12.87 -6.30 -13.52
CA ASP A 371 -12.14 -7.57 -13.66
C ASP A 371 -13.01 -8.78 -13.31
N LEU A 372 -13.76 -8.72 -12.21
CA LEU A 372 -14.70 -9.79 -11.84
C LEU A 372 -15.79 -9.96 -12.90
N ALA A 373 -16.33 -8.87 -13.44
CA ALA A 373 -17.31 -8.91 -14.50
C ALA A 373 -16.77 -9.61 -15.77
N LEU A 374 -15.51 -9.36 -16.09
CA LEU A 374 -14.86 -10.00 -17.24
C LEU A 374 -14.66 -11.50 -16.98
N LEU A 375 -14.30 -11.91 -15.77
CA LEU A 375 -14.22 -13.32 -15.38
C LEU A 375 -15.58 -14.02 -15.52
N VAL A 376 -16.62 -13.42 -14.95
CA VAL A 376 -17.99 -13.96 -14.99
C VAL A 376 -18.49 -14.13 -16.43
N ARG A 377 -18.28 -13.15 -17.29
CA ARG A 377 -18.63 -13.23 -18.73
C ARG A 377 -17.91 -14.35 -19.47
N ARG A 378 -16.79 -14.83 -18.94
CA ARG A 378 -16.02 -15.98 -19.46
C ARG A 378 -16.37 -17.30 -18.80
N GLY A 379 -17.37 -17.32 -17.94
CA GLY A 379 -17.81 -18.51 -17.24
C GLY A 379 -17.01 -18.85 -15.99
N THR A 380 -16.10 -17.98 -15.56
CA THR A 380 -15.31 -18.20 -14.33
C THR A 380 -15.86 -17.31 -13.21
N MET A 381 -16.49 -17.91 -12.21
CA MET A 381 -17.06 -17.18 -11.09
C MET A 381 -16.11 -17.24 -9.89
N PRO A 382 -15.70 -16.09 -9.32
CA PRO A 382 -14.92 -16.07 -8.09
C PRO A 382 -15.70 -16.74 -6.94
N VAL A 383 -15.00 -17.41 -6.05
CA VAL A 383 -15.60 -18.06 -4.87
C VAL A 383 -15.44 -17.23 -3.61
N LEU A 384 -14.41 -16.37 -3.59
CA LEU A 384 -14.09 -15.49 -2.48
C LEU A 384 -13.45 -14.21 -3.02
N VAL A 385 -13.81 -13.08 -2.43
CA VAL A 385 -13.18 -11.76 -2.66
C VAL A 385 -12.93 -11.15 -1.29
N ASP A 386 -11.73 -10.64 -1.06
CA ASP A 386 -11.40 -9.93 0.17
C ASP A 386 -10.37 -8.83 -0.11
N GLY A 387 -10.76 -7.58 0.08
CA GLY A 387 -9.93 -6.42 -0.20
C GLY A 387 -9.38 -6.42 -1.63
N ASP A 388 -8.07 -6.55 -1.75
CA ASP A 388 -7.34 -6.57 -3.02
C ASP A 388 -7.13 -7.97 -3.60
N ALA A 389 -7.74 -9.01 -3.01
CA ALA A 389 -7.60 -10.38 -3.44
C ALA A 389 -8.93 -11.00 -3.90
N PHE A 390 -8.84 -11.95 -4.81
CA PHE A 390 -9.94 -12.83 -5.14
C PHE A 390 -9.46 -14.27 -5.40
N TRP A 391 -10.35 -15.24 -5.20
CA TRP A 391 -10.04 -16.66 -5.35
C TRP A 391 -10.94 -17.31 -6.40
N VAL A 392 -10.33 -18.18 -7.19
CA VAL A 392 -10.97 -18.94 -8.26
C VAL A 392 -10.60 -20.41 -8.14
N VAL A 393 -11.57 -21.28 -8.36
CA VAL A 393 -11.37 -22.73 -8.41
C VAL A 393 -11.02 -23.15 -9.83
N SER A 394 -10.07 -24.09 -10.01
CA SER A 394 -9.61 -24.57 -11.31
C SER A 394 -9.20 -26.04 -11.26
N ALA A 395 -9.32 -26.74 -12.40
CA ALA A 395 -8.74 -28.05 -12.61
C ALA A 395 -7.22 -27.99 -12.86
N ASP A 396 -6.72 -26.86 -13.34
CA ASP A 396 -5.34 -26.66 -13.78
C ASP A 396 -4.51 -26.06 -12.64
N PRO A 397 -3.31 -26.63 -12.35
CA PRO A 397 -2.40 -26.04 -11.38
C PRO A 397 -1.81 -24.70 -11.83
N ASN A 398 -1.89 -24.38 -13.12
CA ASN A 398 -1.37 -23.14 -13.66
C ASN A 398 -2.35 -21.98 -13.39
N PRO A 399 -1.99 -21.00 -12.53
CA PRO A 399 -2.87 -19.90 -12.20
C PRO A 399 -3.23 -19.01 -13.41
N PHE A 400 -2.41 -19.00 -14.45
CA PHE A 400 -2.69 -18.22 -15.66
C PHE A 400 -3.82 -18.79 -16.50
N THR A 401 -4.12 -20.09 -16.39
CA THR A 401 -5.17 -20.74 -17.18
C THR A 401 -6.56 -20.22 -16.79
N ALA A 402 -6.83 -20.11 -15.49
CA ALA A 402 -8.12 -19.66 -14.97
C ALA A 402 -8.42 -18.20 -15.33
N VAL A 403 -7.39 -17.36 -15.44
CA VAL A 403 -7.50 -15.94 -15.78
C VAL A 403 -6.98 -15.61 -17.17
N ARG A 404 -6.80 -16.64 -18.00
CA ARG A 404 -6.31 -16.51 -19.38
C ARG A 404 -7.20 -15.55 -20.18
N GLY A 405 -6.60 -14.50 -20.67
CA GLY A 405 -7.30 -13.46 -21.39
C GLY A 405 -7.71 -12.24 -20.56
N LEU A 406 -7.70 -12.31 -19.21
CA LEU A 406 -7.58 -11.11 -18.40
C LEU A 406 -6.16 -10.57 -18.51
N LEU A 407 -5.18 -11.49 -18.50
CA LEU A 407 -3.75 -11.19 -18.55
C LEU A 407 -3.24 -10.79 -19.95
N SER A 408 -3.99 -11.10 -21.02
CA SER A 408 -3.58 -10.84 -22.40
C SER A 408 -3.85 -9.42 -22.87
N THR A 409 -4.60 -8.63 -22.12
CA THR A 409 -4.92 -7.26 -22.53
C THR A 409 -3.91 -6.30 -21.89
N GLN A 410 -3.54 -5.26 -22.63
CA GLN A 410 -2.63 -4.16 -22.23
C GLN A 410 -2.98 -3.49 -20.87
N ARG A 411 -4.12 -3.83 -20.26
CA ARG A 411 -4.54 -3.36 -18.94
C ARG A 411 -3.68 -3.91 -17.79
N TRP A 412 -2.96 -5.00 -18.02
CA TRP A 412 -2.11 -5.66 -17.03
C TRP A 412 -0.61 -5.36 -17.20
N ASN A 413 -0.25 -4.43 -18.07
CA ASN A 413 1.12 -3.97 -18.15
C ASN A 413 1.55 -3.41 -16.80
N GLY A 414 2.30 -4.19 -16.06
CA GLY A 414 2.80 -3.90 -14.73
C GLY A 414 1.99 -4.46 -13.56
N PHE A 415 0.76 -4.91 -13.74
CA PHE A 415 -0.08 -5.57 -12.74
C PHE A 415 -0.27 -7.05 -13.03
N ALA A 416 0.81 -7.80 -13.16
CA ALA A 416 0.64 -9.24 -12.97
C ALA A 416 0.08 -9.42 -11.56
N PRO A 417 -1.12 -10.03 -11.39
CA PRO A 417 -1.55 -10.37 -10.06
C PRO A 417 -0.45 -11.20 -9.44
N GLY A 418 -0.05 -10.85 -8.20
CA GLY A 418 0.71 -11.77 -7.41
C GLY A 418 -0.16 -13.03 -7.34
N TYR A 419 0.34 -14.15 -7.73
CA TYR A 419 -0.31 -15.43 -7.47
C TYR A 419 0.54 -16.18 -6.47
N GLU A 420 -0.14 -16.74 -5.51
CA GLU A 420 0.46 -17.65 -4.56
C GLU A 420 0.43 -19.07 -5.15
N VAL A 421 1.23 -19.95 -4.58
CA VAL A 421 1.17 -21.37 -4.93
C VAL A 421 -0.28 -21.84 -4.78
N PRO A 422 -0.87 -22.50 -5.79
CA PRO A 422 -2.26 -22.92 -5.70
C PRO A 422 -2.46 -23.91 -4.55
N LEU A 423 -3.46 -23.61 -3.73
CA LEU A 423 -3.88 -24.55 -2.70
C LEU A 423 -4.58 -25.75 -3.34
N PHE A 424 -4.25 -26.94 -2.85
CA PHE A 424 -5.02 -28.12 -3.19
C PHE A 424 -6.41 -28.04 -2.57
N LEU A 425 -7.48 -28.18 -3.37
CA LEU A 425 -8.86 -28.08 -2.94
C LEU A 425 -9.29 -29.35 -2.17
N SER A 426 -8.59 -29.60 -1.06
CA SER A 426 -8.88 -30.70 -0.14
C SER A 426 -10.27 -30.55 0.48
N LYS A 427 -10.79 -31.63 1.10
CA LYS A 427 -12.05 -31.57 1.84
C LYS A 427 -12.02 -30.49 2.93
N LYS A 428 -10.89 -30.35 3.64
CA LYS A 428 -10.68 -29.27 4.66
C LYS A 428 -10.89 -27.88 4.06
N VAL A 429 -10.33 -27.62 2.87
CA VAL A 429 -10.51 -26.33 2.17
C VAL A 429 -11.94 -26.16 1.68
N GLN A 430 -12.57 -27.23 1.12
CA GLN A 430 -13.97 -27.16 0.67
C GLN A 430 -14.94 -26.86 1.83
N ASP A 431 -14.68 -27.42 3.01
CA ASP A 431 -15.53 -27.23 4.19
C ASP A 431 -15.53 -25.79 4.69
N LEU A 432 -14.44 -25.00 4.47
CA LEU A 432 -14.40 -23.56 4.75
C LEU A 432 -15.47 -22.78 3.98
N PHE A 433 -15.78 -23.20 2.77
CA PHE A 433 -16.80 -22.56 1.92
C PHE A 433 -18.24 -23.03 2.23
N ARG A 434 -18.43 -24.05 3.06
CA ARG A 434 -19.76 -24.53 3.50
C ARG A 434 -20.24 -23.86 4.77
N GLY A 435 -19.30 -23.31 5.55
CA GLY A 435 -19.58 -22.73 6.85
C GLY A 435 -20.21 -21.34 6.79
N LYS A 436 -20.66 -20.88 7.96
CA LYS A 436 -21.07 -19.51 8.19
C LYS A 436 -19.91 -18.66 8.77
N GLU A 437 -18.69 -19.10 8.54
CA GLU A 437 -17.50 -18.40 9.04
C GLU A 437 -17.36 -17.01 8.41
N PRO A 438 -16.94 -16.00 9.18
CA PRO A 438 -16.62 -14.69 8.62
C PRO A 438 -15.51 -14.80 7.56
N VAL A 439 -15.63 -14.03 6.48
CA VAL A 439 -14.67 -14.06 5.35
C VAL A 439 -13.23 -13.91 5.82
N GLY A 440 -12.93 -12.93 6.67
CA GLY A 440 -11.57 -12.70 7.17
C GLY A 440 -10.95 -13.92 7.88
N ARG A 441 -11.77 -14.72 8.59
CA ARG A 441 -11.30 -15.96 9.22
C ARG A 441 -10.98 -17.05 8.19
N VAL A 442 -11.82 -17.16 7.16
CA VAL A 442 -11.56 -18.08 6.05
C VAL A 442 -10.26 -17.70 5.33
N VAL A 443 -10.08 -16.42 5.02
CA VAL A 443 -8.84 -15.90 4.39
C VAL A 443 -7.62 -16.24 5.23
N SER A 444 -7.62 -15.91 6.53
CA SER A 444 -6.49 -16.22 7.42
C SER A 444 -6.19 -17.73 7.47
N THR A 445 -7.22 -18.58 7.44
CA THR A 445 -7.03 -20.03 7.42
C THR A 445 -6.42 -20.51 6.09
N LEU A 446 -6.87 -19.95 4.96
CA LEU A 446 -6.33 -20.26 3.64
C LEU A 446 -4.86 -19.83 3.51
N ASP A 447 -4.52 -18.64 4.03
CA ASP A 447 -3.15 -18.12 4.00
C ASP A 447 -2.20 -19.01 4.83
N ASN A 448 -2.61 -19.42 6.03
CA ASN A 448 -1.83 -20.37 6.85
C ASN A 448 -1.61 -21.71 6.14
N LEU A 449 -2.66 -22.24 5.46
CA LEU A 449 -2.53 -23.48 4.68
C LEU A 449 -1.59 -23.33 3.48
N ALA A 450 -1.53 -22.15 2.87
CA ALA A 450 -0.60 -21.87 1.78
C ALA A 450 0.85 -21.84 2.28
N GLU A 451 1.11 -21.24 3.44
CA GLU A 451 2.44 -21.19 4.06
C GLU A 451 2.95 -22.59 4.42
N GLU A 452 2.08 -23.46 4.95
CA GLU A 452 2.43 -24.86 5.29
C GLU A 452 2.86 -25.68 4.07
N HIS A 453 2.42 -25.33 2.86
CA HIS A 453 2.67 -26.08 1.63
C HIS A 453 3.73 -25.43 0.72
N THR A 454 4.29 -24.29 1.10
CA THR A 454 5.38 -23.66 0.37
C THR A 454 6.70 -24.33 0.77
N PRO A 455 7.40 -25.06 -0.13
CA PRO A 455 8.71 -25.63 0.18
C PRO A 455 9.69 -24.49 0.49
N LEU A 456 10.42 -24.62 1.62
CA LEU A 456 11.47 -23.70 2.07
C LEU A 456 12.62 -23.59 1.05
#